data_f0e31301ea09540d0df26a992a87620d
#
_entry.id   f0e31301ea09540d0df26a992a87620d
#
_cell.length_a   1.000
_cell.length_b   1.000
_cell.length_c   1.000
_cell.angle_alpha   90.00
_cell.angle_beta   90.00
_cell.angle_gamma   90.00
#
_symmetry.space_group_name_H-M   'P 1'
#
loop_
_entity.id
_entity.type
_entity.pdbx_description
1 polymer ?
#
loop_
_entity_poly.entity_id
_entity_poly.type
_entity_poly.pdbx_seq_one_letter_code
_entity_poly.pdbx_strand_id
1 'polypeptide(L)'
;MEMKKIYPRTGDRQIVYLRDVITNPNIEVGEYTIYNDFIHDPRDFEKNNVLYHYPINGDKLKIGKFCSIACGAKFLFTSGNHSMKSLSTYTFPIFFDEWELDKKDICTAWDNKGDTVIGNDVWIGYEAVIMSGVKIGDGAIIGTRAVVTKDVPPYTIVGGVPAKPIRKRFDDATIEKLESVCWWNWGEEKIKRNIAAIQSGDITALENAD
;
A
#
# COMPACT_ATOMS: atom_id res chain seq x y z
N MET A 1 21.91 19.78 -0.28
CA MET A 1 20.62 19.17 0.07
C MET A 1 19.72 19.32 -1.16
N GLU A 2 19.55 18.25 -1.94
CA GLU A 2 18.67 18.28 -3.11
C GLU A 2 17.25 18.61 -2.65
N MET A 3 16.58 19.57 -3.29
CA MET A 3 15.19 19.91 -2.98
C MET A 3 14.31 18.72 -3.35
N LYS A 4 13.61 18.15 -2.35
CA LYS A 4 12.64 17.07 -2.59
C LYS A 4 11.57 17.55 -3.58
N LYS A 5 11.37 16.82 -4.66
CA LYS A 5 10.33 17.10 -5.65
C LYS A 5 9.01 16.50 -5.18
N ILE A 6 8.27 17.22 -4.35
CA ILE A 6 6.99 16.73 -3.79
C ILE A 6 5.94 16.51 -4.89
N TYR A 7 5.81 17.44 -5.85
CA TYR A 7 4.77 17.40 -6.88
C TYR A 7 5.36 16.93 -8.23
N PRO A 8 4.92 15.77 -8.76
CA PRO A 8 5.41 15.26 -10.04
C PRO A 8 5.01 16.13 -11.24
N ARG A 9 3.85 16.82 -11.16
CA ARG A 9 3.31 17.64 -12.24
C ARG A 9 3.35 19.12 -11.87
N THR A 10 3.83 19.95 -12.81
CA THR A 10 3.86 21.40 -12.63
C THR A 10 2.42 21.97 -12.60
N GLY A 11 2.13 22.75 -11.58
CA GLY A 11 0.81 23.39 -11.39
C GLY A 11 -0.27 22.49 -10.80
N ASP A 12 -0.01 21.18 -10.63
CA ASP A 12 -0.93 20.23 -10.01
C ASP A 12 -0.53 20.00 -8.56
N ARG A 13 -1.43 20.24 -7.63
CA ARG A 13 -1.25 20.06 -6.19
C ARG A 13 -2.00 18.86 -5.62
N GLN A 14 -2.76 18.15 -6.45
CA GLN A 14 -3.55 17.00 -6.05
C GLN A 14 -2.76 15.69 -6.09
N ILE A 15 -1.57 15.68 -6.73
CA ILE A 15 -0.71 14.50 -6.82
C ILE A 15 0.64 14.81 -6.16
N VAL A 16 1.09 13.90 -5.28
CA VAL A 16 2.40 13.98 -4.64
C VAL A 16 3.22 12.71 -4.90
N TYR A 17 4.55 12.83 -4.90
CA TYR A 17 5.41 11.69 -4.63
C TYR A 17 5.28 11.34 -3.15
N LEU A 18 4.67 10.21 -2.86
CA LEU A 18 4.25 9.86 -1.50
C LEU A 18 5.43 9.76 -0.54
N ARG A 19 6.56 9.19 -0.97
CA ARG A 19 7.80 9.11 -0.18
C ARG A 19 8.23 10.47 0.40
N ASP A 20 8.02 11.55 -0.33
CA ASP A 20 8.56 12.86 0.02
C ASP A 20 7.69 13.65 1.00
N VAL A 21 6.51 13.13 1.32
CA VAL A 21 5.58 13.70 2.30
C VAL A 21 5.42 12.85 3.56
N ILE A 22 5.96 11.62 3.58
CA ILE A 22 5.92 10.74 4.75
C ILE A 22 6.95 11.19 5.79
N THR A 23 6.53 11.19 7.06
CA THR A 23 7.35 11.54 8.22
C THR A 23 7.39 10.41 9.26
N ASN A 24 6.38 9.54 9.29
CA ASN A 24 6.29 8.41 10.22
C ASN A 24 7.33 7.33 9.89
N PRO A 25 8.26 6.99 10.82
CA PRO A 25 9.31 5.99 10.57
C PRO A 25 8.79 4.56 10.36
N ASN A 26 7.53 4.29 10.72
CA ASN A 26 6.88 3.00 10.48
C ASN A 26 6.16 2.94 9.12
N ILE A 27 6.33 3.96 8.26
CA ILE A 27 5.82 3.97 6.90
C ILE A 27 6.99 4.10 5.93
N GLU A 28 7.23 3.07 5.15
CA GLU A 28 8.29 3.00 4.15
C GLU A 28 7.65 3.08 2.76
N VAL A 29 8.11 4.01 1.91
CA VAL A 29 7.58 4.18 0.56
C VAL A 29 8.69 4.22 -0.46
N GLY A 30 8.55 3.43 -1.52
CA GLY A 30 9.48 3.39 -2.65
C GLY A 30 9.40 4.63 -3.55
N GLU A 31 10.43 4.78 -4.37
CA GLU A 31 10.56 5.89 -5.33
C GLU A 31 9.43 5.87 -6.35
N TYR A 32 9.06 7.05 -6.84
CA TYR A 32 8.05 7.26 -7.90
C TYR A 32 6.64 6.78 -7.56
N THR A 33 6.39 6.31 -6.33
CA THR A 33 5.03 6.02 -5.87
C THR A 33 4.28 7.32 -5.65
N ILE A 34 3.10 7.41 -6.29
CA ILE A 34 2.25 8.61 -6.27
C ILE A 34 0.98 8.36 -5.48
N TYR A 35 0.52 9.41 -4.80
CA TYR A 35 -0.81 9.49 -4.21
C TYR A 35 -1.56 10.69 -4.79
N ASN A 36 -2.80 10.45 -5.25
CA ASN A 36 -3.69 11.48 -5.73
C ASN A 36 -4.84 11.69 -4.74
N ASP A 37 -5.06 12.93 -4.31
CA ASP A 37 -6.24 13.30 -3.51
C ASP A 37 -6.78 14.65 -4.01
N PHE A 38 -8.04 14.66 -4.45
CA PHE A 38 -8.75 15.83 -4.90
C PHE A 38 -9.80 16.31 -3.88
N ILE A 39 -9.87 15.65 -2.71
CA ILE A 39 -10.80 15.99 -1.61
C ILE A 39 -10.04 16.69 -0.48
N HIS A 40 -8.85 16.19 -0.13
CA HIS A 40 -8.01 16.70 0.95
C HIS A 40 -6.62 17.08 0.41
N ASP A 41 -5.79 17.67 1.26
CA ASP A 41 -4.37 17.86 0.92
C ASP A 41 -3.68 16.48 0.84
N PRO A 42 -3.10 16.10 -0.30
CA PRO A 42 -2.45 14.79 -0.44
C PRO A 42 -1.22 14.62 0.47
N ARG A 43 -0.69 15.71 1.04
CA ARG A 43 0.40 15.67 2.03
C ARG A 43 -0.05 15.12 3.38
N ASP A 44 -1.34 15.12 3.65
CA ASP A 44 -1.93 14.58 4.88
C ASP A 44 -2.24 13.07 4.79
N PHE A 45 -1.56 12.33 3.90
CA PHE A 45 -1.76 10.90 3.68
C PHE A 45 -1.71 10.09 4.99
N GLU A 46 -0.71 10.31 5.83
CA GLU A 46 -0.55 9.60 7.11
C GLU A 46 -1.80 9.73 7.99
N LYS A 47 -2.35 10.94 8.07
CA LYS A 47 -3.52 11.25 8.89
C LYS A 47 -4.82 10.72 8.29
N ASN A 48 -4.96 10.89 6.97
CA ASN A 48 -6.24 10.66 6.31
C ASN A 48 -6.41 9.23 5.81
N ASN A 49 -5.31 8.52 5.54
CA ASN A 49 -5.33 7.23 4.84
C ASN A 49 -4.80 6.06 5.66
N VAL A 50 -3.92 6.32 6.66
CA VAL A 50 -3.32 5.27 7.51
C VAL A 50 -4.00 5.30 8.87
N LEU A 51 -4.92 4.35 9.11
CA LEU A 51 -5.85 4.38 10.23
C LEU A 51 -5.48 3.33 11.28
N TYR A 52 -5.61 3.69 12.56
CA TYR A 52 -5.32 2.81 13.71
C TYR A 52 -3.88 2.31 13.77
N HIS A 53 -2.95 3.08 13.22
CA HIS A 53 -1.52 2.78 13.16
C HIS A 53 -0.79 3.45 14.33
N TYR A 54 -0.61 2.74 15.42
CA TYR A 54 0.02 3.26 16.63
C TYR A 54 1.39 2.58 16.87
N PRO A 55 2.42 3.34 17.28
CA PRO A 55 3.78 2.81 17.46
C PRO A 55 3.88 1.60 18.40
N ILE A 56 2.95 1.49 19.35
CA ILE A 56 2.91 0.39 20.33
C ILE A 56 2.77 -1.00 19.67
N ASN A 57 2.21 -1.08 18.47
CA ASN A 57 2.00 -2.35 17.76
C ASN A 57 3.24 -2.85 17.03
N GLY A 58 4.16 -1.96 16.70
CA GLY A 58 5.36 -2.27 15.93
C GLY A 58 5.12 -2.70 14.48
N ASP A 59 3.86 -2.71 14.01
CA ASP A 59 3.51 -3.02 12.63
C ASP A 59 3.88 -1.87 11.69
N LYS A 60 4.22 -2.18 10.44
CA LYS A 60 4.66 -1.22 9.43
C LYS A 60 3.78 -1.24 8.20
N LEU A 61 3.70 -0.08 7.54
CA LEU A 61 3.24 0.03 6.16
C LEU A 61 4.45 0.10 5.23
N LYS A 62 4.59 -0.89 4.34
CA LYS A 62 5.63 -0.90 3.31
C LYS A 62 4.98 -0.82 1.94
N ILE A 63 5.35 0.18 1.15
CA ILE A 63 4.84 0.40 -0.21
C ILE A 63 6.04 0.43 -1.15
N GLY A 64 5.99 -0.37 -2.20
CA GLY A 64 7.02 -0.46 -3.22
C GLY A 64 7.14 0.78 -4.10
N LYS A 65 7.88 0.65 -5.19
CA LYS A 65 8.14 1.69 -6.18
C LYS A 65 7.02 1.73 -7.24
N PHE A 66 6.84 2.90 -7.87
CA PHE A 66 5.96 3.11 -9.02
C PHE A 66 4.49 2.75 -8.77
N CYS A 67 4.05 2.71 -7.51
CA CYS A 67 2.65 2.49 -7.20
C CYS A 67 1.81 3.74 -7.49
N SER A 68 0.55 3.51 -7.87
CA SER A 68 -0.46 4.56 -8.05
C SER A 68 -1.57 4.36 -7.04
N ILE A 69 -1.70 5.29 -6.09
CA ILE A 69 -2.71 5.24 -5.03
C ILE A 69 -3.73 6.35 -5.28
N ALA A 70 -4.98 5.95 -5.47
CA ALA A 70 -6.07 6.88 -5.73
C ALA A 70 -6.63 7.49 -4.45
N CYS A 71 -7.35 8.60 -4.64
CA CYS A 71 -8.04 9.35 -3.59
C CYS A 71 -8.89 8.45 -2.71
N GLY A 72 -8.85 8.68 -1.41
CA GLY A 72 -9.67 8.00 -0.42
C GLY A 72 -9.28 6.56 -0.09
N ALA A 73 -8.23 5.99 -0.71
CA ALA A 73 -7.73 4.67 -0.33
C ALA A 73 -7.33 4.65 1.15
N LYS A 74 -7.68 3.58 1.88
CA LYS A 74 -7.42 3.45 3.33
C LYS A 74 -6.58 2.21 3.63
N PHE A 75 -5.69 2.35 4.61
CA PHE A 75 -4.90 1.26 5.17
C PHE A 75 -5.26 1.14 6.65
N LEU A 76 -5.93 0.06 7.02
CA LEU A 76 -6.31 -0.19 8.41
C LEU A 76 -5.22 -1.03 9.09
N PHE A 77 -4.86 -0.64 10.30
CA PHE A 77 -3.82 -1.30 11.06
C PHE A 77 -4.36 -2.05 12.28
N THR A 78 -3.46 -2.72 12.97
CA THR A 78 -3.72 -3.66 14.05
C THR A 78 -4.74 -3.16 15.09
N SER A 79 -4.65 -1.92 15.54
CA SER A 79 -5.58 -1.40 16.56
C SER A 79 -7.03 -1.20 16.07
N GLY A 80 -7.28 -1.40 14.77
CA GLY A 80 -8.65 -1.50 14.23
C GLY A 80 -9.25 -2.91 14.32
N ASN A 81 -8.49 -3.92 14.79
CA ASN A 81 -8.95 -5.31 14.89
C ASN A 81 -9.05 -5.73 16.36
N HIS A 82 -10.22 -5.68 16.93
CA HIS A 82 -10.45 -6.18 18.27
C HIS A 82 -10.12 -7.68 18.37
N SER A 83 -9.64 -8.13 19.53
CA SER A 83 -9.29 -9.55 19.70
C SER A 83 -10.54 -10.43 19.59
N MET A 84 -10.47 -11.39 18.67
CA MET A 84 -11.51 -12.41 18.50
C MET A 84 -11.36 -13.60 19.45
N LYS A 85 -10.29 -13.63 20.25
CA LYS A 85 -10.02 -14.69 21.24
C LYS A 85 -10.70 -14.37 22.58
N SER A 86 -11.07 -13.11 22.81
CA SER A 86 -11.78 -12.67 23.99
C SER A 86 -13.26 -13.04 23.93
N LEU A 87 -13.88 -13.33 25.07
CA LEU A 87 -15.33 -13.52 25.17
C LEU A 87 -16.11 -12.22 24.95
N SER A 88 -15.45 -11.07 25.10
CA SER A 88 -16.02 -9.75 24.82
C SER A 88 -15.21 -9.07 23.71
N THR A 89 -15.87 -8.39 22.79
CA THR A 89 -15.24 -7.53 21.80
C THR A 89 -14.91 -6.13 22.35
N TYR A 90 -15.33 -5.82 23.58
CA TYR A 90 -14.99 -4.56 24.22
C TYR A 90 -13.50 -4.53 24.61
N THR A 91 -12.84 -3.42 24.31
CA THR A 91 -11.38 -3.27 24.45
C THR A 91 -10.99 -2.78 25.85
N PHE A 92 -11.38 -3.50 26.90
CA PHE A 92 -11.06 -3.16 28.29
C PHE A 92 -9.60 -2.71 28.51
N PRO A 93 -8.57 -3.38 27.94
CA PRO A 93 -7.18 -3.00 28.18
C PRO A 93 -6.82 -1.58 27.71
N ILE A 94 -7.54 -0.98 26.77
CA ILE A 94 -7.30 0.40 26.36
C ILE A 94 -7.70 1.40 27.48
N PHE A 95 -8.69 1.04 28.27
CA PHE A 95 -9.23 1.85 29.37
C PHE A 95 -8.70 1.37 30.71
N PHE A 96 -7.40 1.07 30.74
CA PHE A 96 -6.74 0.43 31.88
C PHE A 96 -6.87 1.20 33.20
N ASP A 97 -6.89 2.53 33.17
CA ASP A 97 -7.07 3.36 34.38
C ASP A 97 -8.47 3.19 34.99
N GLU A 98 -9.50 3.14 34.13
CA GLU A 98 -10.90 2.99 34.55
C GLU A 98 -11.20 1.59 35.12
N TRP A 99 -10.53 0.57 34.54
CA TRP A 99 -10.79 -0.83 34.88
C TRP A 99 -9.70 -1.45 35.77
N GLU A 100 -8.81 -0.62 36.35
CA GLU A 100 -7.72 -1.03 37.25
C GLU A 100 -6.84 -2.15 36.66
N LEU A 101 -6.56 -2.09 35.35
CA LEU A 101 -5.75 -3.05 34.62
C LEU A 101 -4.30 -2.57 34.48
N ASP A 102 -3.39 -3.49 34.19
CA ASP A 102 -1.99 -3.13 33.94
C ASP A 102 -1.85 -2.50 32.54
N LYS A 103 -1.23 -1.32 32.46
CA LYS A 103 -0.96 -0.62 31.18
C LYS A 103 -0.18 -1.47 30.18
N LYS A 104 0.66 -2.42 30.64
CA LYS A 104 1.39 -3.33 29.76
C LYS A 104 0.47 -4.23 28.93
N ASP A 105 -0.76 -4.45 29.38
CA ASP A 105 -1.73 -5.34 28.73
C ASP A 105 -2.50 -4.67 27.58
N ILE A 106 -2.26 -3.37 27.28
CA ILE A 106 -2.94 -2.63 26.19
C ILE A 106 -2.91 -3.41 24.87
N CYS A 107 -1.76 -4.01 24.52
CA CYS A 107 -1.61 -4.76 23.27
C CYS A 107 -2.47 -6.03 23.20
N THR A 108 -3.10 -6.46 24.29
CA THR A 108 -4.02 -7.60 24.30
C THR A 108 -5.41 -7.24 23.80
N ALA A 109 -5.71 -5.93 23.64
CA ALA A 109 -7.00 -5.44 23.17
C ALA A 109 -7.30 -5.82 21.70
N TRP A 110 -6.27 -6.16 20.92
CA TRP A 110 -6.39 -6.46 19.49
C TRP A 110 -5.50 -7.60 19.03
N ASP A 111 -5.83 -8.15 17.86
CA ASP A 111 -5.02 -9.19 17.21
C ASP A 111 -4.02 -8.53 16.24
N ASN A 112 -2.72 -8.62 16.56
CA ASN A 112 -1.67 -8.11 15.68
C ASN A 112 -1.52 -9.03 14.45
N LYS A 113 -1.69 -8.45 13.25
CA LYS A 113 -1.58 -9.15 11.96
C LYS A 113 -0.22 -8.94 11.28
N GLY A 114 0.67 -8.14 11.90
CA GLY A 114 1.96 -7.79 11.33
C GLY A 114 1.91 -6.71 10.25
N ASP A 115 3.00 -6.59 9.51
CA ASP A 115 3.19 -5.56 8.50
C ASP A 115 2.21 -5.70 7.33
N THR A 116 1.69 -4.57 6.87
CA THR A 116 0.99 -4.46 5.58
C THR A 116 2.01 -4.13 4.51
N VAL A 117 2.08 -4.95 3.46
CA VAL A 117 3.10 -4.85 2.41
C VAL A 117 2.44 -4.72 1.05
N ILE A 118 2.78 -3.64 0.35
CA ILE A 118 2.36 -3.38 -1.03
C ILE A 118 3.61 -3.51 -1.90
N GLY A 119 3.58 -4.35 -2.90
CA GLY A 119 4.66 -4.54 -3.87
C GLY A 119 4.88 -3.32 -4.77
N ASN A 120 5.61 -3.52 -5.86
CA ASN A 120 5.92 -2.48 -6.83
C ASN A 120 4.86 -2.44 -7.95
N ASP A 121 4.72 -1.32 -8.66
CA ASP A 121 3.78 -1.17 -9.78
C ASP A 121 2.33 -1.55 -9.43
N VAL A 122 1.93 -1.36 -8.16
CA VAL A 122 0.56 -1.66 -7.70
C VAL A 122 -0.34 -0.46 -7.95
N TRP A 123 -1.53 -0.74 -8.50
CA TRP A 123 -2.58 0.27 -8.61
C TRP A 123 -3.67 0.02 -7.55
N ILE A 124 -3.83 0.99 -6.63
CA ILE A 124 -4.90 0.98 -5.62
C ILE A 124 -5.99 1.96 -6.05
N GLY A 125 -7.16 1.43 -6.35
CA GLY A 125 -8.31 2.17 -6.84
C GLY A 125 -8.94 3.10 -5.79
N TYR A 126 -9.78 4.01 -6.27
CA TYR A 126 -10.50 5.01 -5.48
C TYR A 126 -11.27 4.37 -4.30
N GLU A 127 -11.09 4.92 -3.09
CA GLU A 127 -11.74 4.46 -1.86
C GLU A 127 -11.56 2.96 -1.54
N ALA A 128 -10.52 2.31 -2.06
CA ALA A 128 -10.22 0.94 -1.66
C ALA A 128 -9.73 0.88 -0.21
N VAL A 129 -10.03 -0.22 0.48
CA VAL A 129 -9.64 -0.45 1.88
C VAL A 129 -8.73 -1.67 1.96
N ILE A 130 -7.52 -1.49 2.49
CA ILE A 130 -6.56 -2.56 2.73
C ILE A 130 -6.56 -2.87 4.22
N MET A 131 -6.89 -4.12 4.57
CA MET A 131 -6.91 -4.57 5.97
C MET A 131 -5.50 -4.87 6.46
N SER A 132 -5.33 -4.86 7.80
CA SER A 132 -4.04 -5.07 8.45
C SER A 132 -3.40 -6.41 8.09
N GLY A 133 -2.07 -6.43 7.94
CA GLY A 133 -1.28 -7.62 7.68
C GLY A 133 -1.39 -8.19 6.26
N VAL A 134 -2.15 -7.55 5.37
CA VAL A 134 -2.31 -7.97 3.97
C VAL A 134 -1.04 -7.70 3.18
N LYS A 135 -0.67 -8.66 2.33
CA LYS A 135 0.42 -8.52 1.35
C LYS A 135 -0.15 -8.47 -0.06
N ILE A 136 0.21 -7.44 -0.82
CA ILE A 136 -0.20 -7.25 -2.21
C ILE A 136 1.04 -7.38 -3.08
N GLY A 137 1.02 -8.35 -4.00
CA GLY A 137 2.14 -8.64 -4.92
C GLY A 137 2.35 -7.56 -5.98
N ASP A 138 3.52 -7.58 -6.60
CA ASP A 138 3.93 -6.64 -7.64
C ASP A 138 2.91 -6.61 -8.79
N GLY A 139 2.68 -5.44 -9.36
CA GLY A 139 1.79 -5.27 -10.50
C GLY A 139 0.31 -5.57 -10.26
N ALA A 140 -0.12 -5.81 -9.01
CA ALA A 140 -1.53 -6.06 -8.70
C ALA A 140 -2.40 -4.82 -8.88
N ILE A 141 -3.68 -5.04 -9.13
CA ILE A 141 -4.69 -3.96 -9.24
C ILE A 141 -5.79 -4.21 -8.22
N ILE A 142 -6.01 -3.23 -7.36
CA ILE A 142 -7.11 -3.20 -6.40
C ILE A 142 -8.22 -2.33 -6.95
N GLY A 143 -9.36 -2.93 -7.24
CA GLY A 143 -10.50 -2.23 -7.80
C GLY A 143 -11.05 -1.15 -6.87
N THR A 144 -11.72 -0.15 -7.47
CA THR A 144 -12.42 0.92 -6.73
C THR A 144 -13.34 0.33 -5.65
N ARG A 145 -13.27 0.88 -4.42
CA ARG A 145 -14.08 0.48 -3.26
C ARG A 145 -13.94 -1.00 -2.87
N ALA A 146 -12.88 -1.67 -3.30
CA ALA A 146 -12.61 -3.03 -2.86
C ALA A 146 -12.16 -3.04 -1.38
N VAL A 147 -12.59 -4.05 -0.61
CA VAL A 147 -12.11 -4.30 0.75
C VAL A 147 -11.23 -5.53 0.75
N VAL A 148 -9.91 -5.32 0.76
CA VAL A 148 -8.91 -6.39 0.66
C VAL A 148 -8.64 -6.96 2.05
N THR A 149 -9.07 -8.20 2.26
CA THR A 149 -9.00 -8.91 3.55
C THR A 149 -8.00 -10.07 3.55
N LYS A 150 -7.40 -10.39 2.40
CA LYS A 150 -6.43 -11.48 2.18
C LYS A 150 -5.34 -11.03 1.24
N ASP A 151 -4.22 -11.72 1.25
CA ASP A 151 -3.11 -11.49 0.34
C ASP A 151 -3.56 -11.56 -1.13
N VAL A 152 -2.96 -10.70 -1.96
CA VAL A 152 -3.22 -10.62 -3.40
C VAL A 152 -1.97 -11.04 -4.14
N PRO A 153 -2.05 -12.09 -4.99
CA PRO A 153 -0.91 -12.52 -5.79
C PRO A 153 -0.44 -11.44 -6.78
N PRO A 154 0.83 -11.49 -7.23
CA PRO A 154 1.34 -10.58 -8.24
C PRO A 154 0.44 -10.54 -9.50
N TYR A 155 0.38 -9.38 -10.14
CA TYR A 155 -0.36 -9.14 -11.38
C TYR A 155 -1.82 -9.60 -11.37
N THR A 156 -2.42 -9.70 -10.18
CA THR A 156 -3.83 -10.10 -10.00
C THR A 156 -4.71 -8.87 -9.83
N ILE A 157 -5.83 -8.84 -10.53
CA ILE A 157 -6.89 -7.83 -10.38
C ILE A 157 -7.91 -8.38 -9.39
N VAL A 158 -8.14 -7.63 -8.31
CA VAL A 158 -9.15 -7.97 -7.30
C VAL A 158 -10.17 -6.87 -7.15
N GLY A 159 -11.41 -7.22 -6.76
CA GLY A 159 -12.48 -6.24 -6.51
C GLY A 159 -13.59 -6.79 -5.64
N GLY A 160 -14.45 -5.91 -5.15
CA GLY A 160 -15.62 -6.25 -4.33
C GLY A 160 -15.38 -6.20 -2.83
N VAL A 161 -16.41 -6.55 -2.05
CA VAL A 161 -16.45 -6.54 -0.57
C VAL A 161 -16.98 -7.89 -0.09
N PRO A 162 -16.14 -8.77 0.46
CA PRO A 162 -14.68 -8.71 0.45
C PRO A 162 -14.10 -8.87 -0.98
N ALA A 163 -12.91 -8.31 -1.20
CA ALA A 163 -12.23 -8.40 -2.50
C ALA A 163 -11.93 -9.87 -2.87
N LYS A 164 -12.21 -10.20 -4.12
CA LYS A 164 -11.93 -11.50 -4.72
C LYS A 164 -11.19 -11.32 -6.04
N PRO A 165 -10.36 -12.30 -6.45
CA PRO A 165 -9.73 -12.28 -7.76
C PRO A 165 -10.79 -12.22 -8.87
N ILE A 166 -10.58 -11.28 -9.81
CA ILE A 166 -11.37 -11.14 -11.04
C ILE A 166 -10.66 -11.88 -12.18
N ARG A 167 -9.36 -11.55 -12.38
CA ARG A 167 -8.47 -12.21 -13.34
C ARG A 167 -7.02 -11.82 -13.09
N LYS A 168 -6.09 -12.52 -13.69
CA LYS A 168 -4.70 -12.05 -13.84
C LYS A 168 -4.62 -11.00 -14.97
N ARG A 169 -3.62 -10.12 -14.90
CA ARG A 169 -3.32 -9.14 -15.96
C ARG A 169 -2.77 -9.83 -17.20
N PHE A 170 -1.92 -10.84 -16.98
CA PHE A 170 -1.19 -11.61 -17.99
C PHE A 170 -1.28 -13.11 -17.67
N ASP A 171 -0.83 -13.96 -18.58
CA ASP A 171 -0.61 -15.38 -18.33
C ASP A 171 0.57 -15.62 -17.37
N ASP A 172 0.68 -16.83 -16.83
CA ASP A 172 1.67 -17.16 -15.80
C ASP A 172 3.11 -17.02 -16.32
N ALA A 173 3.38 -17.42 -17.57
CA ALA A 173 4.71 -17.32 -18.16
C ALA A 173 5.14 -15.84 -18.31
N THR A 174 4.23 -14.97 -18.70
CA THR A 174 4.48 -13.53 -18.78
C THR A 174 4.71 -12.93 -17.39
N ILE A 175 3.94 -13.36 -16.38
CA ILE A 175 4.11 -12.90 -15.00
C ILE A 175 5.49 -13.30 -14.47
N GLU A 176 5.93 -14.55 -14.64
CA GLU A 176 7.25 -15.02 -14.22
C GLU A 176 8.39 -14.18 -14.84
N LYS A 177 8.27 -13.83 -16.11
CA LYS A 177 9.24 -12.96 -16.79
C LYS A 177 9.23 -11.54 -16.20
N LEU A 178 8.06 -10.93 -15.98
CA LEU A 178 7.94 -9.61 -15.38
C LEU A 178 8.54 -9.56 -13.97
N GLU A 179 8.33 -10.59 -13.16
CA GLU A 179 8.93 -10.73 -11.83
C GLU A 179 10.46 -10.96 -11.91
N SER A 180 10.96 -11.57 -12.97
CA SER A 180 12.40 -11.72 -13.23
C SER A 180 13.04 -10.41 -13.68
N VAL A 181 12.41 -9.68 -14.58
CA VAL A 181 12.92 -8.40 -15.13
C VAL A 181 12.98 -7.31 -14.06
N CYS A 182 11.99 -7.25 -13.17
CA CYS A 182 11.91 -6.25 -12.08
C CYS A 182 12.26 -4.83 -12.55
N TRP A 183 11.65 -4.35 -13.64
CA TRP A 183 11.99 -3.08 -14.30
C TRP A 183 11.99 -1.88 -13.33
N TRP A 184 11.22 -1.91 -12.27
CA TRP A 184 11.17 -0.88 -11.22
C TRP A 184 12.47 -0.77 -10.41
N ASN A 185 13.40 -1.71 -10.57
CA ASN A 185 14.74 -1.66 -9.99
C ASN A 185 15.81 -1.12 -10.94
N TRP A 186 15.46 -0.80 -12.18
CA TRP A 186 16.39 -0.19 -13.13
C TRP A 186 16.74 1.24 -12.71
N GLY A 187 17.94 1.69 -13.09
CA GLY A 187 18.31 3.09 -12.94
C GLY A 187 17.43 4.00 -13.80
N GLU A 188 17.23 5.24 -13.36
CA GLU A 188 16.33 6.22 -13.99
C GLU A 188 16.60 6.38 -15.49
N GLU A 189 17.87 6.44 -15.93
CA GLU A 189 18.24 6.60 -17.34
C GLU A 189 17.84 5.36 -18.18
N LYS A 190 17.97 4.15 -17.62
CA LYS A 190 17.48 2.94 -18.29
C LYS A 190 15.96 2.95 -18.41
N ILE A 191 15.23 3.35 -17.36
CA ILE A 191 13.77 3.49 -17.41
C ILE A 191 13.37 4.49 -18.49
N LYS A 192 13.99 5.69 -18.53
CA LYS A 192 13.67 6.73 -19.53
C LYS A 192 13.81 6.23 -20.96
N ARG A 193 14.89 5.51 -21.26
CA ARG A 193 15.11 4.94 -22.61
C ARG A 193 14.07 3.88 -22.97
N ASN A 194 13.55 3.16 -21.98
CA ASN A 194 12.72 2.00 -22.18
C ASN A 194 11.23 2.20 -21.80
N ILE A 195 10.77 3.45 -21.61
CA ILE A 195 9.35 3.73 -21.30
C ILE A 195 8.41 3.10 -22.33
N ALA A 196 8.75 3.17 -23.62
CA ALA A 196 7.95 2.57 -24.68
C ALA A 196 7.82 1.05 -24.53
N ALA A 197 8.90 0.35 -24.18
CA ALA A 197 8.88 -1.09 -23.93
C ALA A 197 8.05 -1.42 -22.68
N ILE A 198 8.24 -0.68 -21.58
CA ILE A 198 7.46 -0.87 -20.32
C ILE A 198 5.95 -0.71 -20.57
N GLN A 199 5.55 0.20 -21.46
CA GLN A 199 4.15 0.49 -21.75
C GLN A 199 3.55 -0.30 -22.92
N SER A 200 4.36 -1.03 -23.67
CA SER A 200 3.91 -1.72 -24.90
C SER A 200 3.02 -2.93 -24.65
N GLY A 201 3.12 -3.55 -23.47
CA GLY A 201 2.53 -4.86 -23.19
C GLY A 201 3.29 -6.03 -23.86
N ASP A 202 4.41 -5.77 -24.54
CA ASP A 202 5.27 -6.77 -25.17
C ASP A 202 6.41 -7.15 -24.22
N ILE A 203 6.29 -8.34 -23.63
CA ILE A 203 7.29 -8.85 -22.68
C ILE A 203 8.67 -9.05 -23.37
N THR A 204 8.69 -9.40 -24.65
CA THR A 204 9.95 -9.60 -25.38
C THR A 204 10.69 -8.29 -25.56
N ALA A 205 9.98 -7.22 -25.88
CA ALA A 205 10.56 -5.88 -25.94
C ALA A 205 11.14 -5.45 -24.58
N LEU A 206 10.47 -5.81 -23.49
CA LEU A 206 10.94 -5.50 -22.14
C LEU A 206 12.16 -6.34 -21.73
N GLU A 207 12.20 -7.63 -22.05
CA GLU A 207 13.35 -8.50 -21.79
C GLU A 207 14.61 -8.04 -22.54
N ASN A 208 14.45 -7.47 -23.73
CA ASN A 208 15.55 -6.96 -24.56
C ASN A 208 15.91 -5.48 -24.32
N ALA A 209 15.35 -4.89 -23.26
CA ALA A 209 15.59 -3.48 -22.92
C ALA A 209 17.04 -3.23 -22.44
N ASP A 210 17.72 -2.25 -23.04
CA ASP A 210 19.10 -1.83 -22.76
C ASP A 210 19.18 -0.63 -21.77
#